data_2bb8de496479a2fd3c71842591209b4f
#
_entry.id   2bb8de496479a2fd3c71842591209b4f
#
_cell.length_a   1.000
_cell.length_b   1.000
_cell.length_c   1.000
_cell.angle_alpha   90.00
_cell.angle_beta   90.00
_cell.angle_gamma   90.00
#
_symmetry.space_group_name_H-M   'P 1'
#
loop_
_entity.id
_entity.type
_entity.pdbx_description
1 polymer ?
#
loop_
_entity_poly.entity_id
_entity_poly.type
_entity_poly.pdbx_seq_one_letter_code
_entity_poly.pdbx_strand_id
1 'polypeptide(L)'
;MSGGELSSAATRHPWDWYVDESWCAEKLIETLQGPLCGGYEDWFCDDLIWDPCCGMGNTLRPFIERGHPVAGSDIEARTRDPLFLFEHDFLGDQACLLNASENKSIVFNPPYSVQGGRKVKGLAERFIRKAIALEANTVSALLPVKWLASEGRHKLFNEHVPRFVMILCERPSMPPGDVVEALGSKAFKHGKVDFMWVVWDRHVDLEPGETRTIWIEPRPKARKVRT
;
A
#
# COMPACT_ATOMS: atom_id res chain seq x y z
N MET A 1 -7.43 -42.11 23.13
CA MET A 1 -6.38 -41.09 23.16
C MET A 1 -6.45 -40.36 21.85
N SER A 2 -7.18 -39.24 21.82
CA SER A 2 -7.37 -38.41 20.66
C SER A 2 -6.29 -37.30 20.66
N GLY A 3 -5.34 -37.40 19.75
CA GLY A 3 -4.36 -36.32 19.51
C GLY A 3 -5.06 -35.13 18.89
N GLY A 4 -5.26 -34.07 19.66
CA GLY A 4 -5.72 -32.79 19.13
C GLY A 4 -4.60 -32.16 18.33
N GLU A 5 -4.74 -32.10 17.00
CA GLU A 5 -3.95 -31.22 16.16
C GLU A 5 -4.28 -29.77 16.51
N LEU A 6 -3.37 -29.13 17.23
CA LEU A 6 -3.35 -27.68 17.40
C LEU A 6 -3.08 -27.09 16.02
N SER A 7 -4.14 -26.57 15.35
CA SER A 7 -3.97 -25.69 14.22
C SER A 7 -3.17 -24.49 14.70
N SER A 8 -1.89 -24.39 14.33
CA SER A 8 -1.08 -23.22 14.53
C SER A 8 -1.67 -22.08 13.71
N ALA A 9 -2.52 -21.27 14.33
CA ALA A 9 -2.82 -19.95 13.82
C ALA A 9 -1.46 -19.23 13.72
N ALA A 10 -0.97 -19.02 12.53
CA ALA A 10 0.30 -18.33 12.31
C ALA A 10 0.23 -16.99 13.06
N THR A 11 1.09 -16.82 14.04
CA THR A 11 1.13 -15.61 14.87
C THR A 11 1.45 -14.44 13.93
N ARG A 12 0.57 -13.43 13.92
CA ARG A 12 0.73 -12.25 13.07
C ARG A 12 2.02 -11.52 13.43
N HIS A 13 2.75 -11.03 12.40
CA HIS A 13 4.01 -10.31 12.64
C HIS A 13 3.78 -9.11 13.59
N PRO A 14 4.68 -8.86 14.58
CA PRO A 14 4.49 -7.82 15.61
C PRO A 14 4.30 -6.40 15.07
N TRP A 15 4.84 -6.11 13.89
CA TRP A 15 4.73 -4.82 13.22
C TRP A 15 3.81 -4.82 12.00
N ASP A 16 3.02 -5.89 11.80
CA ASP A 16 2.25 -6.08 10.55
C ASP A 16 3.12 -5.99 9.28
N TRP A 17 4.40 -6.33 9.39
CA TRP A 17 5.34 -6.27 8.29
C TRP A 17 5.09 -7.41 7.31
N TYR A 18 4.35 -7.10 6.26
CA TYR A 18 4.05 -7.97 5.14
C TYR A 18 4.55 -7.32 3.86
N VAL A 19 5.32 -8.06 3.08
CA VAL A 19 5.94 -7.57 1.85
C VAL A 19 5.00 -7.82 0.67
N ASP A 20 4.58 -6.75 0.03
CA ASP A 20 3.80 -6.81 -1.21
C ASP A 20 4.69 -7.11 -2.42
N GLU A 21 4.08 -7.61 -3.49
CA GLU A 21 4.74 -7.77 -4.78
C GLU A 21 4.72 -6.43 -5.55
N SER A 22 5.84 -6.04 -6.15
CA SER A 22 5.98 -4.75 -6.87
C SER A 22 4.93 -4.55 -7.96
N TRP A 23 4.43 -5.63 -8.58
CA TRP A 23 3.39 -5.53 -9.59
C TRP A 23 2.10 -4.88 -9.09
N CYS A 24 1.84 -4.87 -7.78
CA CYS A 24 0.69 -4.16 -7.21
C CYS A 24 0.80 -2.66 -7.48
N ALA A 25 1.97 -2.07 -7.29
CA ALA A 25 2.24 -0.67 -7.59
C ALA A 25 2.35 -0.42 -9.10
N GLU A 26 2.91 -1.34 -9.88
CA GLU A 26 2.87 -1.27 -11.35
C GLU A 26 1.43 -1.11 -11.86
N LYS A 27 0.53 -1.94 -11.36
CA LYS A 27 -0.89 -1.90 -11.72
C LYS A 27 -1.60 -0.63 -11.27
N LEU A 28 -1.22 -0.06 -10.12
CA LEU A 28 -1.69 1.26 -9.71
C LEU A 28 -1.30 2.33 -10.73
N ILE A 29 -0.01 2.40 -11.08
CA ILE A 29 0.52 3.40 -12.01
C ILE A 29 -0.15 3.25 -13.39
N GLU A 30 -0.14 2.05 -13.97
CA GLU A 30 -0.77 1.76 -15.26
C GLU A 30 -2.25 2.15 -15.29
N THR A 31 -2.98 1.92 -14.20
CA THR A 31 -4.41 2.23 -14.13
C THR A 31 -4.64 3.73 -14.02
N LEU A 32 -3.86 4.44 -13.20
CA LEU A 32 -3.98 5.89 -13.03
C LEU A 32 -3.62 6.65 -14.30
N GLN A 33 -2.60 6.21 -15.02
CA GLN A 33 -2.19 6.79 -16.31
C GLN A 33 -3.09 6.35 -17.47
N GLY A 34 -3.90 5.32 -17.25
CA GLY A 34 -4.76 4.76 -18.27
C GLY A 34 -6.06 5.55 -18.53
N PRO A 35 -6.79 5.20 -19.60
CA PRO A 35 -8.00 5.92 -20.02
C PRO A 35 -9.13 5.87 -18.99
N LEU A 36 -9.13 4.87 -18.12
CA LEU A 36 -10.13 4.76 -17.05
C LEU A 36 -10.02 5.87 -16.00
N CYS A 37 -8.85 6.50 -15.87
CA CYS A 37 -8.60 7.59 -14.90
C CYS A 37 -8.40 8.95 -15.57
N GLY A 38 -8.69 9.07 -16.86
CA GLY A 38 -8.60 10.32 -17.62
C GLY A 38 -7.46 10.37 -18.62
N GLY A 39 -6.60 9.34 -18.70
CA GLY A 39 -5.53 9.22 -19.67
C GLY A 39 -4.40 10.23 -19.47
N TYR A 40 -4.10 10.60 -18.23
CA TYR A 40 -2.95 11.44 -17.92
C TYR A 40 -1.67 10.65 -18.19
N GLU A 41 -0.78 11.16 -19.04
CA GLU A 41 0.48 10.48 -19.38
C GLU A 41 1.38 10.30 -18.15
N ASP A 42 1.35 11.25 -17.23
CA ASP A 42 2.03 11.14 -15.94
C ASP A 42 1.14 11.67 -14.81
N TRP A 43 0.56 10.74 -14.06
CA TRP A 43 -0.28 11.05 -12.90
C TRP A 43 0.52 11.65 -11.74
N PHE A 44 1.79 11.26 -11.62
CA PHE A 44 2.67 11.62 -10.52
C PHE A 44 3.74 12.65 -10.93
N CYS A 45 3.47 13.42 -11.99
CA CYS A 45 4.42 14.40 -12.52
C CYS A 45 4.94 15.33 -11.42
N ASP A 46 6.27 15.46 -11.37
CA ASP A 46 6.99 16.31 -10.41
C ASP A 46 6.80 15.96 -8.92
N ASP A 47 6.10 14.87 -8.60
CA ASP A 47 5.91 14.45 -7.22
C ASP A 47 7.08 13.60 -6.71
N LEU A 48 7.50 13.88 -5.47
CA LEU A 48 8.25 12.95 -4.67
C LEU A 48 7.32 11.84 -4.19
N ILE A 49 7.58 10.60 -4.58
CA ILE A 49 6.80 9.44 -4.14
C ILE A 49 7.33 8.96 -2.80
N TRP A 50 6.53 9.13 -1.75
CA TRP A 50 6.90 8.73 -0.40
C TRP A 50 6.11 7.50 0.06
N ASP A 51 6.84 6.48 0.52
CA ASP A 51 6.26 5.36 1.28
C ASP A 51 6.74 5.45 2.75
N PRO A 52 5.85 5.82 3.69
CA PRO A 52 6.20 5.99 5.11
C PRO A 52 6.28 4.68 5.91
N CYS A 53 6.06 3.55 5.28
CA CYS A 53 6.18 2.20 5.85
C CYS A 53 6.73 1.22 4.80
N CYS A 54 7.83 1.64 4.16
CA CYS A 54 8.32 1.09 2.91
C CYS A 54 8.85 -0.37 3.02
N GLY A 55 9.11 -0.89 4.21
CA GLY A 55 9.63 -2.22 4.39
C GLY A 55 10.87 -2.48 3.53
N MET A 56 10.75 -3.39 2.56
CA MET A 56 11.83 -3.71 1.59
C MET A 56 11.80 -2.82 0.34
N GLY A 57 10.88 -1.84 0.26
CA GLY A 57 10.79 -0.89 -0.84
C GLY A 57 10.08 -1.40 -2.10
N ASN A 58 9.38 -2.51 -2.02
CA ASN A 58 8.74 -3.12 -3.20
C ASN A 58 7.68 -2.20 -3.85
N THR A 59 6.94 -1.43 -3.05
CA THR A 59 5.98 -0.43 -3.53
C THR A 59 6.66 0.67 -4.35
N LEU A 60 7.87 1.09 -3.97
CA LEU A 60 8.58 2.20 -4.61
C LEU A 60 9.34 1.81 -5.89
N ARG A 61 9.71 0.54 -6.07
CA ARG A 61 10.51 0.08 -7.22
C ARG A 61 9.92 0.45 -8.59
N PRO A 62 8.61 0.24 -8.86
CA PRO A 62 8.03 0.62 -10.15
C PRO A 62 8.07 2.11 -10.45
N PHE A 63 8.10 2.96 -9.42
CA PHE A 63 8.27 4.40 -9.58
C PHE A 63 9.70 4.76 -9.95
N ILE A 64 10.71 4.14 -9.30
CA ILE A 64 12.13 4.30 -9.65
C ILE A 64 12.37 3.92 -11.11
N GLU A 65 11.82 2.78 -11.55
CA GLU A 65 11.96 2.29 -12.92
C GLU A 65 11.36 3.24 -13.97
N ARG A 66 10.42 4.08 -13.56
CA ARG A 66 9.81 5.14 -14.39
C ARG A 66 10.47 6.52 -14.23
N GLY A 67 11.52 6.61 -13.42
CA GLY A 67 12.30 7.84 -13.22
C GLY A 67 11.73 8.82 -12.20
N HIS A 68 10.72 8.43 -11.42
CA HIS A 68 10.21 9.30 -10.35
C HIS A 68 11.18 9.38 -9.18
N PRO A 69 11.34 10.54 -8.54
CA PRO A 69 12.03 10.64 -7.27
C PRO A 69 11.24 9.90 -6.18
N VAL A 70 11.94 9.10 -5.38
CA VAL A 70 11.31 8.30 -4.32
C VAL A 70 11.95 8.53 -2.97
N ALA A 71 11.18 8.33 -1.90
CA ALA A 71 11.62 8.33 -0.53
C ALA A 71 10.94 7.21 0.25
N GLY A 72 11.72 6.31 0.84
CA GLY A 72 11.24 5.30 1.77
C GLY A 72 11.58 5.67 3.20
N SER A 73 10.66 5.54 4.12
CA SER A 73 10.90 5.53 5.56
C SER A 73 10.10 4.39 6.21
N ASP A 74 10.51 3.96 7.38
CA ASP A 74 9.81 2.92 8.14
C ASP A 74 10.11 3.10 9.63
N ILE A 75 9.33 2.50 10.50
CA ILE A 75 9.58 2.53 11.96
C ILE A 75 10.86 1.77 12.34
N GLU A 76 11.30 0.86 11.48
CA GLU A 76 12.57 0.10 11.61
C GLU A 76 13.25 0.01 10.25
N ALA A 77 14.58 0.08 10.21
CA ALA A 77 15.36 -0.13 8.99
C ALA A 77 15.29 -1.60 8.55
N ARG A 78 14.52 -1.88 7.50
CA ARG A 78 14.29 -3.25 6.97
C ARG A 78 15.05 -3.52 5.68
N THR A 79 15.72 -2.52 5.14
CA THR A 79 16.50 -2.63 3.91
C THR A 79 17.70 -1.69 3.97
N ARG A 80 18.74 -2.00 3.17
CA ARG A 80 19.91 -1.13 2.93
C ARG A 80 19.85 -0.50 1.54
N ASP A 81 18.74 -0.65 0.85
CA ASP A 81 18.53 -0.05 -0.47
C ASP A 81 18.57 1.49 -0.33
N PRO A 82 19.22 2.23 -1.25
CA PRO A 82 19.26 3.69 -1.22
C PRO A 82 17.90 4.40 -1.22
N LEU A 83 16.81 3.70 -1.61
CA LEU A 83 15.46 4.24 -1.49
C LEU A 83 15.02 4.46 -0.02
N PHE A 84 15.59 3.70 0.93
CA PHE A 84 15.32 3.88 2.36
C PHE A 84 16.20 5.03 2.90
N LEU A 85 15.54 6.07 3.37
CA LEU A 85 16.25 7.29 3.81
C LEU A 85 16.51 7.31 5.31
N PHE A 86 15.54 6.91 6.13
CA PHE A 86 15.65 6.97 7.59
C PHE A 86 14.52 6.22 8.31
N GLU A 87 14.80 5.86 9.57
CA GLU A 87 13.79 5.36 10.50
C GLU A 87 12.87 6.50 10.95
N HIS A 88 11.56 6.27 10.89
CA HIS A 88 10.55 7.25 11.24
C HIS A 88 9.25 6.60 11.70
N ASP A 89 8.78 6.95 12.88
CA ASP A 89 7.40 6.68 13.28
C ASP A 89 6.47 7.67 12.58
N PHE A 90 5.86 7.22 11.48
CA PHE A 90 4.96 8.06 10.69
C PHE A 90 3.79 8.62 11.51
N LEU A 91 3.31 7.93 12.55
CA LEU A 91 2.23 8.42 13.42
C LEU A 91 2.73 9.24 14.60
N GLY A 92 4.03 9.26 14.84
CA GLY A 92 4.65 10.05 15.89
C GLY A 92 4.63 11.55 15.60
N ASP A 93 5.03 12.35 16.60
CA ASP A 93 5.06 13.81 16.52
C ASP A 93 6.40 14.35 15.97
N GLN A 94 7.30 13.46 15.56
CA GLN A 94 8.61 13.87 15.03
C GLN A 94 8.45 14.65 13.74
N ALA A 95 9.10 15.81 13.68
CA ALA A 95 9.20 16.58 12.45
C ALA A 95 10.01 15.80 11.42
N CYS A 96 9.45 15.64 10.23
CA CYS A 96 10.11 15.00 9.11
C CYS A 96 10.20 16.00 7.95
N LEU A 97 11.38 16.10 7.33
CA LEU A 97 11.59 17.00 6.17
C LEU A 97 10.61 16.68 5.03
N LEU A 98 10.23 15.42 4.88
CA LEU A 98 9.24 14.99 3.88
C LEU A 98 7.83 15.52 4.15
N ASN A 99 7.50 15.87 5.41
CA ASN A 99 6.22 16.51 5.73
C ASN A 99 6.09 17.88 5.05
N ALA A 100 7.20 18.61 4.93
CA ALA A 100 7.24 19.96 4.35
C ALA A 100 7.40 19.97 2.83
N SER A 101 7.59 18.83 2.16
CA SER A 101 7.63 18.78 0.70
C SER A 101 6.29 19.20 0.11
N GLU A 102 6.30 20.24 -0.75
CA GLU A 102 5.07 20.76 -1.37
C GLU A 102 4.51 19.80 -2.41
N ASN A 103 5.40 19.19 -3.23
CA ASN A 103 5.01 18.24 -4.27
C ASN A 103 5.34 16.83 -3.81
N LYS A 104 4.37 16.13 -3.27
CA LYS A 104 4.51 14.74 -2.84
C LYS A 104 3.24 13.95 -3.06
N SER A 105 3.41 12.70 -3.41
CA SER A 105 2.38 11.66 -3.36
C SER A 105 2.78 10.59 -2.36
N ILE A 106 1.86 10.12 -1.55
CA ILE A 106 2.09 9.06 -0.55
C ILE A 106 1.46 7.77 -1.06
N VAL A 107 2.31 6.77 -1.33
CA VAL A 107 1.90 5.47 -1.86
C VAL A 107 2.44 4.38 -0.96
N PHE A 108 1.58 3.60 -0.33
CA PHE A 108 2.00 2.70 0.74
C PHE A 108 1.08 1.50 0.96
N ASN A 109 1.66 0.46 1.57
CA ASN A 109 0.94 -0.67 2.15
C ASN A 109 0.98 -0.52 3.68
N PRO A 110 -0.02 0.14 4.31
CA PRO A 110 0.03 0.47 5.74
C PRO A 110 -0.08 -0.76 6.64
N PRO A 111 0.49 -0.73 7.86
CA PRO A 111 0.16 -1.74 8.87
C PRO A 111 -1.34 -1.68 9.20
N TYR A 112 -2.01 -2.84 9.22
CA TYR A 112 -3.47 -2.85 9.31
C TYR A 112 -4.00 -2.77 10.73
N SER A 113 -3.36 -3.44 11.69
CA SER A 113 -3.91 -3.56 13.04
C SER A 113 -2.93 -3.97 14.14
N VAL A 114 -1.65 -4.16 13.86
CA VAL A 114 -0.65 -4.55 14.87
C VAL A 114 0.55 -3.63 14.80
N GLN A 115 0.96 -3.09 15.95
CA GLN A 115 2.15 -2.25 16.11
C GLN A 115 2.84 -2.63 17.42
N GLY A 116 4.13 -2.96 17.35
CA GLY A 116 4.90 -3.40 18.51
C GLY A 116 4.28 -4.61 19.23
N GLY A 117 3.73 -5.57 18.50
CA GLY A 117 3.09 -6.76 19.04
C GLY A 117 1.71 -6.51 19.66
N ARG A 118 1.21 -5.28 19.66
CA ARG A 118 -0.08 -4.91 20.23
C ARG A 118 -1.12 -4.63 19.16
N LYS A 119 -2.35 -5.07 19.40
CA LYS A 119 -3.48 -4.75 18.52
C LYS A 119 -3.85 -3.27 18.65
N VAL A 120 -3.82 -2.54 17.53
CA VAL A 120 -4.19 -1.13 17.45
C VAL A 120 -5.42 -1.00 16.55
N LYS A 121 -6.55 -0.62 17.13
CA LYS A 121 -7.80 -0.42 16.37
C LYS A 121 -7.64 0.75 15.40
N GLY A 122 -8.00 0.55 14.14
CA GLY A 122 -8.00 1.61 13.14
C GLY A 122 -6.60 2.06 12.70
N LEU A 123 -5.55 1.24 12.87
CA LEU A 123 -4.18 1.63 12.56
C LEU A 123 -4.02 2.13 11.12
N ALA A 124 -4.44 1.36 10.13
CA ALA A 124 -4.38 1.78 8.72
C ALA A 124 -5.16 3.09 8.45
N GLU A 125 -6.32 3.29 9.11
CA GLU A 125 -7.08 4.54 9.00
C GLU A 125 -6.28 5.74 9.53
N ARG A 126 -5.55 5.57 10.63
CA ARG A 126 -4.69 6.64 11.19
C ARG A 126 -3.58 7.03 10.23
N PHE A 127 -2.95 6.05 9.55
CA PHE A 127 -1.96 6.29 8.50
C PHE A 127 -2.57 7.10 7.35
N ILE A 128 -3.73 6.68 6.84
CA ILE A 128 -4.43 7.37 5.76
C ILE A 128 -4.79 8.81 6.15
N ARG A 129 -5.39 9.01 7.32
CA ARG A 129 -5.75 10.36 7.80
C ARG A 129 -4.53 11.26 7.94
N LYS A 130 -3.40 10.73 8.43
CA LYS A 130 -2.16 11.51 8.50
C LYS A 130 -1.62 11.83 7.11
N ALA A 131 -1.63 10.89 6.18
CA ALA A 131 -1.19 11.13 4.80
C ALA A 131 -2.03 12.22 4.11
N ILE A 132 -3.34 12.22 4.29
CA ILE A 132 -4.24 13.26 3.78
C ILE A 132 -3.94 14.61 4.47
N ALA A 133 -3.78 14.63 5.79
CA ALA A 133 -3.47 15.84 6.56
C ALA A 133 -2.09 16.46 6.23
N LEU A 134 -1.18 15.69 5.63
CA LEU A 134 0.09 16.18 5.08
C LEU A 134 -0.06 16.82 3.69
N GLU A 135 -1.29 16.96 3.22
CA GLU A 135 -1.63 17.59 1.94
C GLU A 135 -0.89 17.00 0.74
N ALA A 136 -0.68 15.67 0.75
CA ALA A 136 -0.14 14.95 -0.40
C ALA A 136 -1.06 15.11 -1.63
N ASN A 137 -0.48 15.31 -2.81
CA ASN A 137 -1.24 15.44 -4.05
C ASN A 137 -2.09 14.21 -4.32
N THR A 138 -1.49 13.04 -4.12
CA THR A 138 -2.20 11.76 -4.17
C THR A 138 -1.86 10.92 -2.94
N VAL A 139 -2.87 10.30 -2.33
CA VAL A 139 -2.69 9.27 -1.30
C VAL A 139 -3.23 7.96 -1.85
N SER A 140 -2.36 6.96 -1.99
CA SER A 140 -2.72 5.63 -2.50
C SER A 140 -2.38 4.57 -1.46
N ALA A 141 -3.40 3.92 -0.89
CA ALA A 141 -3.24 2.89 0.13
C ALA A 141 -3.63 1.50 -0.40
N LEU A 142 -2.71 0.52 -0.28
CA LEU A 142 -2.98 -0.87 -0.60
C LEU A 142 -3.65 -1.55 0.60
N LEU A 143 -4.88 -2.00 0.42
CA LEU A 143 -5.73 -2.47 1.51
C LEU A 143 -6.45 -3.77 1.14
N PRO A 144 -6.70 -4.67 2.11
CA PRO A 144 -7.60 -5.80 1.88
C PRO A 144 -9.01 -5.31 1.54
N VAL A 145 -9.69 -5.92 0.57
CA VAL A 145 -11.06 -5.51 0.15
C VAL A 145 -12.04 -5.47 1.33
N LYS A 146 -11.93 -6.41 2.26
CA LYS A 146 -12.74 -6.42 3.50
C LYS A 146 -12.59 -5.17 4.39
N TRP A 147 -11.55 -4.36 4.16
CA TRP A 147 -11.30 -3.15 4.92
C TRP A 147 -12.32 -2.03 4.61
N LEU A 148 -13.00 -2.08 3.46
CA LEU A 148 -13.98 -1.06 3.05
C LEU A 148 -15.14 -0.91 4.04
N ALA A 149 -15.56 -1.97 4.69
CA ALA A 149 -16.79 -1.99 5.47
C ALA A 149 -16.52 -1.90 6.98
N SER A 150 -16.86 -0.77 7.57
CA SER A 150 -17.04 -0.57 9.02
C SER A 150 -17.58 0.83 9.31
N GLU A 151 -18.06 1.07 10.53
CA GLU A 151 -18.49 2.39 10.99
C GLU A 151 -17.39 3.46 10.83
N GLY A 152 -16.14 3.17 11.20
CA GLY A 152 -15.02 4.10 11.04
C GLY A 152 -14.74 4.43 9.58
N ARG A 153 -14.92 3.46 8.63
CA ARG A 153 -14.73 3.70 7.18
C ARG A 153 -15.85 4.55 6.62
N HIS A 154 -17.08 4.34 7.08
CA HIS A 154 -18.18 5.22 6.70
C HIS A 154 -17.85 6.68 7.04
N LYS A 155 -17.35 6.94 8.25
CA LYS A 155 -16.93 8.29 8.67
C LYS A 155 -15.78 8.82 7.82
N LEU A 156 -14.71 8.03 7.63
CA LEU A 156 -13.56 8.42 6.81
C LEU A 156 -13.97 8.80 5.39
N PHE A 157 -14.79 7.96 4.75
CA PHE A 157 -15.19 8.16 3.35
C PHE A 157 -16.20 9.29 3.14
N ASN A 158 -16.93 9.71 4.18
CA ASN A 158 -17.74 10.92 4.13
C ASN A 158 -16.93 12.19 4.39
N GLU A 159 -15.87 12.12 5.21
CA GLU A 159 -14.99 13.26 5.48
C GLU A 159 -13.94 13.46 4.37
N HIS A 160 -13.48 12.37 3.80
CA HIS A 160 -12.46 12.33 2.73
C HIS A 160 -12.89 11.31 1.70
N VAL A 161 -13.60 11.76 0.68
CA VAL A 161 -14.12 10.89 -0.39
C VAL A 161 -12.97 10.41 -1.26
N PRO A 162 -12.70 9.09 -1.37
CA PRO A 162 -11.66 8.61 -2.27
C PRO A 162 -12.11 8.78 -3.73
N ARG A 163 -11.18 9.19 -4.59
CA ARG A 163 -11.45 9.30 -6.03
C ARG A 163 -11.69 7.92 -6.65
N PHE A 164 -10.86 6.94 -6.26
CA PHE A 164 -10.95 5.59 -6.81
C PHE A 164 -10.86 4.52 -5.73
N VAL A 165 -11.60 3.43 -5.97
CA VAL A 165 -11.39 2.12 -5.36
C VAL A 165 -11.05 1.16 -6.50
N MET A 166 -9.79 0.70 -6.56
CA MET A 166 -9.25 -0.11 -7.64
C MET A 166 -9.00 -1.53 -7.15
N ILE A 167 -9.86 -2.46 -7.52
CA ILE A 167 -9.82 -3.86 -7.06
C ILE A 167 -8.83 -4.65 -7.90
N LEU A 168 -7.83 -5.26 -7.27
CA LEU A 168 -6.91 -6.18 -7.92
C LEU A 168 -7.62 -7.52 -8.18
N CYS A 169 -7.88 -7.85 -9.45
CA CYS A 169 -8.52 -9.12 -9.82
C CYS A 169 -7.54 -10.32 -9.82
N GLU A 170 -6.32 -10.09 -9.37
CA GLU A 170 -5.33 -11.10 -9.02
C GLU A 170 -4.94 -10.90 -7.56
N ARG A 171 -4.85 -12.00 -6.80
CA ARG A 171 -4.46 -11.95 -5.38
C ARG A 171 -2.95 -11.86 -5.25
N PRO A 172 -2.40 -10.75 -4.72
CA PRO A 172 -0.97 -10.69 -4.45
C PRO A 172 -0.58 -11.62 -3.31
N SER A 173 0.63 -12.17 -3.40
CA SER A 173 1.27 -12.83 -2.28
C SER A 173 1.84 -11.76 -1.35
N MET A 174 1.54 -11.87 -0.06
CA MET A 174 2.04 -10.95 0.96
C MET A 174 2.63 -11.73 2.14
N PRO A 175 3.83 -12.33 1.96
CA PRO A 175 4.49 -13.04 3.03
C PRO A 175 4.98 -12.07 4.12
N PRO A 176 5.13 -12.54 5.38
CA PRO A 176 5.83 -11.79 6.40
C PRO A 176 7.27 -11.47 5.96
N GLY A 177 7.78 -10.31 6.35
CA GLY A 177 9.10 -9.85 5.91
C GLY A 177 10.26 -10.75 6.33
N ASP A 178 10.22 -11.30 7.54
CA ASP A 178 11.18 -12.29 8.04
C ASP A 178 11.24 -13.55 7.17
N VAL A 179 10.09 -13.98 6.63
CA VAL A 179 10.02 -15.10 5.69
C VAL A 179 10.66 -14.72 4.34
N VAL A 180 10.49 -13.46 3.90
CA VAL A 180 11.14 -12.98 2.68
C VAL A 180 12.65 -12.88 2.87
N GLU A 181 13.12 -12.40 4.01
CA GLU A 181 14.56 -12.40 4.35
C GLU A 181 15.18 -13.80 4.31
N ALA A 182 14.48 -14.80 4.83
CA ALA A 182 14.97 -16.17 4.88
C ALA A 182 14.91 -16.90 3.53
N LEU A 183 13.89 -16.67 2.70
CA LEU A 183 13.58 -17.47 1.51
C LEU A 183 13.70 -16.70 0.18
N GLY A 184 13.88 -15.37 0.22
CA GLY A 184 13.90 -14.52 -0.96
C GLY A 184 12.59 -14.66 -1.78
N SER A 185 12.71 -14.73 -3.10
CA SER A 185 11.57 -14.87 -4.01
C SER A 185 10.72 -16.13 -3.78
N LYS A 186 11.27 -17.17 -3.14
CA LYS A 186 10.53 -18.40 -2.79
C LYS A 186 9.48 -18.18 -1.69
N ALA A 187 9.54 -17.05 -0.97
CA ALA A 187 8.54 -16.69 0.02
C ALA A 187 7.18 -16.36 -0.64
N PHE A 188 7.22 -15.79 -1.85
CA PHE A 188 6.03 -15.41 -2.60
C PHE A 188 5.36 -16.64 -3.21
N LYS A 189 4.17 -16.91 -2.72
CA LYS A 189 3.34 -18.04 -3.15
C LYS A 189 2.01 -17.49 -3.69
N HIS A 190 0.98 -18.32 -3.79
CA HIS A 190 -0.35 -17.84 -4.15
C HIS A 190 -0.95 -16.95 -3.06
N GLY A 191 -1.47 -15.78 -3.45
CA GLY A 191 -2.20 -14.90 -2.57
C GLY A 191 -3.50 -15.53 -2.06
N LYS A 192 -3.88 -15.21 -0.82
CA LYS A 192 -5.09 -15.73 -0.15
C LYS A 192 -6.15 -14.66 0.11
N VAL A 193 -5.76 -13.40 0.01
CA VAL A 193 -6.59 -12.25 0.35
C VAL A 193 -6.76 -11.39 -0.88
N ASP A 194 -7.98 -10.87 -1.08
CA ASP A 194 -8.28 -9.92 -2.13
C ASP A 194 -7.85 -8.53 -1.67
N PHE A 195 -7.12 -7.81 -2.51
CA PHE A 195 -6.62 -6.47 -2.26
C PHE A 195 -7.15 -5.46 -3.26
N MET A 196 -7.03 -4.20 -2.87
CA MET A 196 -7.40 -3.05 -3.67
C MET A 196 -6.48 -1.87 -3.36
N TRP A 197 -6.36 -0.96 -4.28
CA TRP A 197 -5.89 0.38 -4.01
C TRP A 197 -7.08 1.29 -3.71
N VAL A 198 -6.98 2.10 -2.65
CA VAL A 198 -7.88 3.22 -2.41
C VAL A 198 -7.09 4.49 -2.63
N VAL A 199 -7.57 5.36 -3.52
CA VAL A 199 -6.85 6.54 -4.00
C VAL A 199 -7.64 7.80 -3.70
N TRP A 200 -7.02 8.71 -2.96
CA TRP A 200 -7.47 10.08 -2.74
C TRP A 200 -6.65 11.03 -3.59
N ASP A 201 -7.29 11.98 -4.20
CA ASP A 201 -6.69 13.02 -5.03
C ASP A 201 -7.08 14.38 -4.47
N ARG A 202 -6.10 15.13 -4.02
CA ARG A 202 -6.29 16.45 -3.40
C ARG A 202 -6.88 17.49 -4.36
N HIS A 203 -6.68 17.32 -5.67
CA HIS A 203 -7.09 18.29 -6.69
C HIS A 203 -8.53 18.12 -7.17
N VAL A 204 -9.25 17.16 -6.61
CA VAL A 204 -10.63 16.86 -7.01
C VAL A 204 -11.52 16.83 -5.78
N ASP A 205 -12.44 17.77 -5.69
CA ASP A 205 -13.49 17.76 -4.69
C ASP A 205 -14.61 16.81 -5.14
N LEU A 206 -14.95 15.86 -4.26
CA LEU A 206 -15.97 14.85 -4.50
C LEU A 206 -16.99 14.84 -3.37
N GLU A 207 -18.25 14.66 -3.73
CA GLU A 207 -19.32 14.41 -2.78
C GLU A 207 -19.39 12.93 -2.37
N PRO A 208 -19.90 12.60 -1.17
CA PRO A 208 -20.12 11.23 -0.76
C PRO A 208 -20.95 10.44 -1.78
N GLY A 209 -20.39 9.33 -2.26
CA GLY A 209 -21.00 8.48 -3.28
C GLY A 209 -20.43 8.65 -4.69
N GLU A 210 -19.53 9.60 -4.93
CA GLU A 210 -18.91 9.82 -6.25
C GLU A 210 -17.64 9.00 -6.48
N THR A 211 -17.25 8.19 -5.54
CA THR A 211 -16.10 7.27 -5.69
C THR A 211 -16.29 6.32 -6.86
N ARG A 212 -15.36 6.29 -7.80
CA ARG A 212 -15.36 5.33 -8.90
C ARG A 212 -14.69 4.02 -8.50
N THR A 213 -15.38 2.91 -8.78
CA THR A 213 -14.79 1.57 -8.61
C THR A 213 -14.25 1.07 -9.93
N ILE A 214 -13.01 0.58 -9.93
CA ILE A 214 -12.31 0.04 -11.11
C ILE A 214 -11.83 -1.38 -10.77
N TRP A 215 -12.05 -2.34 -11.69
CA TRP A 215 -11.49 -3.68 -11.60
C TRP A 215 -10.23 -3.74 -12.44
N ILE A 216 -9.09 -3.92 -11.78
CA ILE A 216 -7.78 -4.01 -12.44
C ILE A 216 -7.61 -5.43 -12.98
N GLU A 217 -7.31 -5.54 -14.26
CA GLU A 217 -7.10 -6.84 -14.92
C GLU A 217 -5.93 -7.61 -14.28
N PRO A 218 -6.07 -8.94 -14.13
CA PRO A 218 -4.97 -9.77 -13.68
C PRO A 218 -3.83 -9.75 -14.70
N ARG A 219 -2.62 -10.01 -14.23
CA ARG A 219 -1.44 -10.11 -15.09
C ARG A 219 -1.62 -11.21 -16.15
N PRO A 220 -1.07 -11.04 -17.34
CA PRO A 220 -1.10 -12.08 -18.36
C PRO A 220 -0.48 -13.39 -17.83
N LYS A 221 -1.22 -14.48 -17.93
CA LYS A 221 -0.65 -15.80 -17.57
C LYS A 221 0.45 -16.16 -18.54
N ALA A 222 1.61 -16.56 -18.01
CA ALA A 222 2.68 -17.11 -18.85
C ALA A 222 2.09 -18.24 -19.72
N ARG A 223 2.21 -18.12 -21.05
CA ARG A 223 1.80 -19.19 -21.97
C ARG A 223 2.61 -20.45 -21.61
N LYS A 224 1.94 -21.47 -21.11
CA LYS A 224 2.57 -22.80 -21.03
C LYS A 224 2.91 -23.23 -22.47
N VAL A 225 4.18 -23.17 -22.83
CA VAL A 225 4.65 -23.82 -24.05
C VAL A 225 4.40 -25.29 -23.82
N ARG A 226 3.44 -25.89 -24.54
CA ARG A 226 3.26 -27.32 -24.58
C ARG A 226 4.47 -27.87 -25.37
N THR A 227 5.42 -28.44 -24.64
CA THR A 227 6.46 -29.30 -25.20
C THR A 227 5.88 -30.64 -25.61
#